data_5b647c492c505f721f7f1da66a8a1dac
#
_entry.id   5b647c492c505f721f7f1da66a8a1dac
#
_cell.length_a   1.000
_cell.length_b   1.000
_cell.length_c   1.000
_cell.angle_alpha   90.00
_cell.angle_beta   90.00
_cell.angle_gamma   90.00
#
_symmetry.space_group_name_H-M   'P 1'
#
loop_
_entity.id
_entity.type
_entity.pdbx_description
1 polymer ?
#
loop_
_entity_poly.entity_id
_entity_poly.type
_entity_poly.pdbx_seq_one_letter_code
_entity_poly.pdbx_strand_id
1 'polypeptide(L)'
;MTQLSSQINPRSDEFKAKHQQMNQVVADLKLKLSEIEQGGGAVAMERHLSRGKLSPRQRVEKLLDPGSPFLEISQFAAYQVYEDVVPAAGIIAGIGRVSGVECMIIANDATVKGGTYYPLTVKKHLRAQEIAERCHLPCIYLVDSGGANLPRQDEVFPDRDHFGRIFYNQAKMSSKGIPQIAVVMGLCTAGGAYVPAMADESIIVKEQGTIFLAGPPLVKAATGEEVSAEELGGAEVHTKISGVADHMAQNDDHALELARKAVTRLNHNKQIASQLSPAKPPKFDINELYGIVGTDLKKPFDVKEVIARIVDDSDFDEFKANYGATLVCGFARIHGYPVGIVANNGILFSESAQKGAHFIELCCQRKIPLLFLQNITGFMVGKKYEHEGIAKHGAKMVTAVSCATVPKFTVIIGGSYGAGNYGMCGRAFEPTMMWMWPNARISVMGGEQAAGVLATVRRDGLTRKGVEWSAEDEAAFRAPIVAQYDKEGHPYHASARLWDDGIIDPAQTRDVVGLALSAALNAPIEETKFGVFRM
;
A
#
# COMPACT_ATOMS: atom_id res chain seq x y z
N MET A 1 -32.08 -0.21 -4.25
CA MET A 1 -30.84 0.30 -4.87
C MET A 1 -31.14 0.69 -6.30
N THR A 2 -30.62 1.80 -6.76
CA THR A 2 -30.90 2.33 -8.09
C THR A 2 -29.69 2.03 -8.98
N GLN A 3 -29.92 1.34 -10.09
CA GLN A 3 -28.87 1.10 -11.07
C GLN A 3 -28.41 2.41 -11.68
N LEU A 4 -27.10 2.64 -11.68
CA LEU A 4 -26.51 3.79 -12.34
C LEU A 4 -26.65 3.64 -13.86
N SER A 5 -26.99 4.74 -14.53
CA SER A 5 -26.93 4.84 -16.00
C SER A 5 -25.63 5.53 -16.40
N SER A 6 -25.09 5.17 -17.56
CA SER A 6 -23.91 5.83 -18.12
C SER A 6 -24.30 6.85 -19.19
N GLN A 7 -23.65 8.00 -19.17
CA GLN A 7 -23.76 9.04 -20.21
C GLN A 7 -22.54 9.04 -21.15
N ILE A 8 -21.63 8.08 -20.98
CA ILE A 8 -20.40 8.00 -21.76
C ILE A 8 -20.70 7.50 -23.18
N ASN A 9 -20.10 8.16 -24.15
CA ASN A 9 -20.08 7.70 -25.54
C ASN A 9 -18.69 7.16 -25.91
N PRO A 10 -18.47 5.82 -25.88
CA PRO A 10 -17.16 5.24 -26.18
C PRO A 10 -16.70 5.46 -27.63
N ARG A 11 -17.60 5.92 -28.52
CA ARG A 11 -17.28 6.20 -29.93
C ARG A 11 -16.82 7.63 -30.18
N SER A 12 -16.94 8.52 -29.21
CA SER A 12 -16.49 9.92 -29.36
C SER A 12 -14.96 10.01 -29.47
N ASP A 13 -14.50 11.00 -30.21
CA ASP A 13 -13.06 11.22 -30.41
C ASP A 13 -12.36 11.62 -29.11
N GLU A 14 -13.06 12.35 -28.23
CA GLU A 14 -12.53 12.71 -26.91
C GLU A 14 -12.30 11.45 -26.06
N PHE A 15 -13.29 10.54 -25.99
CA PHE A 15 -13.15 9.29 -25.26
C PHE A 15 -11.98 8.46 -25.78
N LYS A 16 -11.88 8.31 -27.13
CA LYS A 16 -10.80 7.52 -27.75
C LYS A 16 -9.42 8.13 -27.47
N ALA A 17 -9.29 9.46 -27.52
CA ALA A 17 -8.05 10.15 -27.22
C ALA A 17 -7.62 9.94 -25.76
N LYS A 18 -8.54 10.12 -24.79
CA LYS A 18 -8.30 9.84 -23.37
C LYS A 18 -7.91 8.37 -23.14
N HIS A 19 -8.64 7.45 -23.75
CA HIS A 19 -8.39 6.01 -23.65
C HIS A 19 -7.00 5.64 -24.17
N GLN A 20 -6.59 6.18 -25.33
CA GLN A 20 -5.25 5.96 -25.88
C GLN A 20 -4.14 6.48 -24.96
N GLN A 21 -4.30 7.69 -24.43
CA GLN A 21 -3.32 8.28 -23.49
C GLN A 21 -3.20 7.43 -22.20
N MET A 22 -4.32 7.01 -21.63
CA MET A 22 -4.31 6.18 -20.43
C MET A 22 -3.66 4.81 -20.69
N ASN A 23 -3.93 4.20 -21.85
CA ASN A 23 -3.27 2.95 -22.25
C ASN A 23 -1.75 3.08 -22.30
N GLN A 24 -1.23 4.22 -22.77
CA GLN A 24 0.23 4.46 -22.79
C GLN A 24 0.80 4.52 -21.39
N VAL A 25 0.12 5.23 -20.47
CA VAL A 25 0.54 5.32 -19.06
C VAL A 25 0.46 3.96 -18.34
N VAL A 26 -0.59 3.18 -18.61
CA VAL A 26 -0.72 1.82 -18.07
C VAL A 26 0.32 0.87 -18.66
N ALA A 27 0.65 0.99 -19.94
CA ALA A 27 1.72 0.20 -20.57
C ALA A 27 3.10 0.51 -19.96
N ASP A 28 3.40 1.79 -19.69
CA ASP A 28 4.64 2.19 -18.97
C ASP A 28 4.67 1.61 -17.56
N LEU A 29 3.55 1.66 -16.83
CA LEU A 29 3.43 1.03 -15.52
C LEU A 29 3.77 -0.46 -15.56
N LYS A 30 3.16 -1.20 -16.50
CA LYS A 30 3.38 -2.65 -16.65
C LYS A 30 4.83 -2.97 -17.03
N LEU A 31 5.44 -2.18 -17.89
CA LEU A 31 6.85 -2.33 -18.23
C LEU A 31 7.75 -2.17 -17.00
N LYS A 32 7.56 -1.11 -16.22
CA LYS A 32 8.35 -0.87 -15.00
C LYS A 32 8.13 -1.94 -13.93
N LEU A 33 6.92 -2.43 -13.76
CA LEU A 33 6.65 -3.55 -12.88
C LEU A 33 7.40 -4.81 -13.32
N SER A 34 7.41 -5.12 -14.63
CA SER A 34 8.17 -6.27 -15.15
C SER A 34 9.69 -6.13 -14.96
N GLU A 35 10.22 -4.91 -15.02
CA GLU A 35 11.64 -4.64 -14.69
C GLU A 35 11.92 -4.86 -13.20
N ILE A 36 11.06 -4.37 -12.32
CA ILE A 36 11.17 -4.56 -10.86
C ILE A 36 11.14 -6.05 -10.49
N GLU A 37 10.32 -6.84 -11.17
CA GLU A 37 10.18 -8.28 -10.94
C GLU A 37 11.45 -9.08 -11.26
N GLN A 38 12.40 -8.52 -12.02
CA GLN A 38 13.71 -9.16 -12.26
C GLN A 38 14.63 -9.15 -11.02
N GLY A 39 14.23 -8.46 -9.94
CA GLY A 39 15.00 -8.41 -8.70
C GLY A 39 16.41 -7.87 -8.93
N GLY A 40 17.44 -8.59 -8.45
CA GLY A 40 18.84 -8.22 -8.60
C GLY A 40 19.41 -8.40 -10.01
N GLY A 41 18.59 -8.76 -11.00
CA GLY A 41 18.96 -8.96 -12.39
C GLY A 41 19.54 -10.36 -12.68
N ALA A 42 19.78 -10.62 -13.97
CA ALA A 42 20.09 -11.97 -14.47
C ALA A 42 21.30 -12.64 -13.77
N VAL A 43 22.39 -11.91 -13.57
CA VAL A 43 23.62 -12.47 -12.97
C VAL A 43 23.41 -12.86 -11.50
N ALA A 44 22.71 -12.02 -10.74
CA ALA A 44 22.41 -12.32 -9.34
C ALA A 44 21.41 -13.46 -9.21
N MET A 45 20.43 -13.52 -10.11
CA MET A 45 19.43 -14.59 -10.18
C MET A 45 20.09 -15.93 -10.53
N GLU A 46 20.96 -15.98 -11.56
CA GLU A 46 21.69 -17.18 -11.93
C GLU A 46 22.54 -17.72 -10.76
N ARG A 47 23.26 -16.84 -10.08
CA ARG A 47 24.03 -17.21 -8.87
C ARG A 47 23.14 -17.75 -7.76
N HIS A 48 21.93 -17.20 -7.59
CA HIS A 48 20.97 -17.66 -6.60
C HIS A 48 20.46 -19.08 -6.94
N LEU A 49 20.04 -19.29 -8.17
CA LEU A 49 19.53 -20.57 -8.67
C LEU A 49 20.60 -21.67 -8.67
N SER A 50 21.86 -21.33 -9.01
CA SER A 50 22.99 -22.31 -9.03
C SER A 50 23.28 -22.92 -7.65
N ARG A 51 22.77 -22.34 -6.58
CA ARG A 51 22.85 -22.88 -5.21
C ARG A 51 21.72 -23.85 -4.87
N GLY A 52 20.89 -24.22 -5.85
CA GLY A 52 19.74 -25.11 -5.65
C GLY A 52 18.54 -24.45 -4.99
N LYS A 53 18.49 -23.12 -4.95
CA LYS A 53 17.38 -22.34 -4.39
C LYS A 53 16.32 -22.04 -5.46
N LEU A 54 15.08 -21.94 -5.06
CA LEU A 54 14.04 -21.32 -5.87
C LEU A 54 14.23 -19.80 -5.93
N SER A 55 13.83 -19.16 -7.04
CA SER A 55 13.79 -17.69 -7.04
C SER A 55 12.82 -17.16 -5.98
N PRO A 56 13.01 -15.92 -5.46
CA PRO A 56 12.12 -15.37 -4.43
C PRO A 56 10.64 -15.36 -4.88
N ARG A 57 10.36 -15.05 -6.15
CA ARG A 57 8.99 -15.09 -6.68
C ARG A 57 8.44 -16.51 -6.80
N GLN A 58 9.25 -17.48 -7.23
CA GLN A 58 8.84 -18.89 -7.23
C GLN A 58 8.54 -19.43 -5.83
N ARG A 59 9.27 -18.96 -4.79
CA ARG A 59 8.97 -19.31 -3.40
C ARG A 59 7.57 -18.83 -3.01
N VAL A 60 7.22 -17.61 -3.35
CA VAL A 60 5.87 -17.06 -3.10
C VAL A 60 4.83 -17.82 -3.91
N GLU A 61 5.02 -17.99 -5.21
CA GLU A 61 4.09 -18.69 -6.10
C GLU A 61 3.76 -20.12 -5.63
N LYS A 62 4.80 -20.88 -5.25
CA LYS A 62 4.63 -22.26 -4.76
C LYS A 62 4.02 -22.34 -3.35
N LEU A 63 4.17 -21.31 -2.54
CA LEU A 63 3.53 -21.21 -1.23
C LEU A 63 2.02 -21.01 -1.36
N LEU A 64 1.58 -20.27 -2.36
CA LEU A 64 0.17 -19.95 -2.60
C LEU A 64 -0.65 -21.18 -3.03
N ASP A 65 -1.95 -21.10 -2.80
CA ASP A 65 -2.89 -22.07 -3.37
C ASP A 65 -2.94 -21.92 -4.89
N PRO A 66 -3.00 -23.01 -5.65
CA PRO A 66 -3.11 -22.94 -7.11
C PRO A 66 -4.27 -22.06 -7.56
N GLY A 67 -3.98 -21.09 -8.44
CA GLY A 67 -4.96 -20.13 -8.94
C GLY A 67 -5.39 -19.05 -7.94
N SER A 68 -4.77 -18.99 -6.75
CA SER A 68 -5.03 -17.89 -5.81
C SER A 68 -4.37 -16.60 -6.32
N PRO A 69 -5.08 -15.47 -6.32
CA PRO A 69 -4.46 -14.18 -6.57
C PRO A 69 -3.48 -13.83 -5.45
N PHE A 70 -2.46 -13.04 -5.80
CA PHE A 70 -1.52 -12.44 -4.85
C PHE A 70 -1.64 -10.92 -4.92
N LEU A 71 -2.17 -10.31 -3.86
CA LEU A 71 -2.24 -8.86 -3.73
C LEU A 71 -0.89 -8.34 -3.23
N GLU A 72 0.06 -8.17 -4.15
CA GLU A 72 1.40 -7.64 -3.85
C GLU A 72 1.30 -6.15 -3.49
N ILE A 73 2.00 -5.74 -2.44
CA ILE A 73 2.03 -4.37 -1.95
C ILE A 73 3.37 -3.70 -2.20
N SER A 74 3.33 -2.38 -2.46
CA SER A 74 4.52 -1.51 -2.52
C SER A 74 5.61 -2.02 -3.46
N GLN A 75 5.24 -2.46 -4.66
CA GLN A 75 6.18 -2.99 -5.67
C GLN A 75 7.22 -1.93 -6.08
N PHE A 76 6.86 -0.65 -6.11
CA PHE A 76 7.77 0.47 -6.42
C PHE A 76 8.65 0.91 -5.25
N ALA A 77 8.55 0.30 -4.07
CA ALA A 77 9.36 0.71 -2.91
C ALA A 77 10.85 0.81 -3.27
N ALA A 78 11.49 1.93 -2.90
CA ALA A 78 12.87 2.29 -3.20
C ALA A 78 13.20 2.58 -4.69
N TYR A 79 12.22 2.63 -5.59
CA TYR A 79 12.45 2.94 -6.99
C TYR A 79 13.12 4.32 -7.17
N GLN A 80 14.34 4.34 -7.67
CA GLN A 80 15.16 5.55 -7.88
C GLN A 80 15.34 6.45 -6.63
N VAL A 81 15.36 5.85 -5.44
CA VAL A 81 15.57 6.60 -4.19
C VAL A 81 17.04 6.59 -3.77
N TYR A 82 17.73 5.48 -3.94
CA TYR A 82 19.13 5.32 -3.59
C TYR A 82 20.04 5.39 -4.81
N GLU A 83 21.34 5.58 -4.59
CA GLU A 83 22.36 5.41 -5.64
C GLU A 83 22.42 3.94 -6.11
N ASP A 84 22.18 3.02 -5.19
CA ASP A 84 22.01 1.60 -5.48
C ASP A 84 20.64 1.30 -6.09
N VAL A 85 20.60 0.33 -7.00
CA VAL A 85 19.35 -0.22 -7.51
C VAL A 85 18.83 -1.28 -6.52
N VAL A 86 17.68 -0.97 -5.89
CA VAL A 86 17.07 -1.82 -4.85
C VAL A 86 15.59 -2.07 -5.21
N PRO A 87 15.29 -2.92 -6.21
CA PRO A 87 13.94 -3.16 -6.68
C PRO A 87 13.04 -3.71 -5.57
N ALA A 88 11.81 -3.22 -5.51
CA ALA A 88 10.83 -3.57 -4.48
C ALA A 88 11.36 -3.46 -3.04
N ALA A 89 12.38 -2.61 -2.83
CA ALA A 89 13.14 -2.51 -1.55
C ALA A 89 13.73 -3.86 -1.09
N GLY A 90 14.03 -4.81 -1.98
CA GLY A 90 14.58 -6.12 -1.67
C GLY A 90 13.63 -7.06 -0.92
N ILE A 91 12.33 -6.76 -0.92
CA ILE A 91 11.29 -7.58 -0.28
C ILE A 91 10.07 -7.72 -1.18
N ILE A 92 9.56 -8.92 -1.35
CA ILE A 92 8.24 -9.21 -1.91
C ILE A 92 7.28 -9.34 -0.74
N ALA A 93 6.26 -8.51 -0.69
CA ALA A 93 5.26 -8.55 0.36
C ALA A 93 3.84 -8.44 -0.22
N GLY A 94 2.89 -9.19 0.34
CA GLY A 94 1.52 -9.18 -0.14
C GLY A 94 0.62 -10.18 0.56
N ILE A 95 -0.64 -10.15 0.20
CA ILE A 95 -1.67 -11.04 0.74
C ILE A 95 -1.99 -12.10 -0.30
N GLY A 96 -1.96 -13.36 0.11
CA GLY A 96 -2.35 -14.49 -0.72
C GLY A 96 -2.91 -15.63 0.11
N ARG A 97 -3.58 -16.57 -0.55
CA ARG A 97 -4.19 -17.70 0.13
C ARG A 97 -3.23 -18.87 0.20
N VAL A 98 -3.02 -19.39 1.40
CA VAL A 98 -2.18 -20.54 1.71
C VAL A 98 -3.03 -21.57 2.44
N SER A 99 -3.20 -22.75 1.88
CA SER A 99 -4.04 -23.81 2.46
C SER A 99 -5.45 -23.32 2.87
N GLY A 100 -6.07 -22.48 2.04
CA GLY A 100 -7.39 -21.91 2.26
C GLY A 100 -7.43 -20.65 3.13
N VAL A 101 -6.34 -20.27 3.79
CA VAL A 101 -6.25 -19.12 4.70
C VAL A 101 -5.55 -17.94 4.02
N GLU A 102 -6.14 -16.74 4.11
CA GLU A 102 -5.48 -15.50 3.69
C GLU A 102 -4.33 -15.16 4.65
N CYS A 103 -3.12 -15.08 4.11
CA CYS A 103 -1.91 -14.80 4.87
C CYS A 103 -1.18 -13.58 4.32
N MET A 104 -0.52 -12.83 5.20
CA MET A 104 0.51 -11.88 4.80
C MET A 104 1.81 -12.63 4.57
N ILE A 105 2.34 -12.56 3.35
CA ILE A 105 3.61 -13.18 2.95
C ILE A 105 4.66 -12.09 2.87
N ILE A 106 5.82 -12.29 3.50
CA ILE A 106 6.96 -11.37 3.48
C ILE A 106 8.18 -12.19 3.10
N ALA A 107 8.67 -12.03 1.88
CA ALA A 107 9.79 -12.79 1.33
C ALA A 107 10.97 -11.89 1.02
N ASN A 108 12.14 -12.19 1.59
CA ASN A 108 13.37 -11.50 1.23
C ASN A 108 13.78 -11.87 -0.21
N ASP A 109 14.22 -10.88 -0.97
CA ASP A 109 14.88 -11.09 -2.25
C ASP A 109 16.40 -11.03 -2.07
N ALA A 110 17.02 -12.20 -1.86
CA ALA A 110 18.48 -12.31 -1.70
C ALA A 110 19.26 -11.96 -2.96
N THR A 111 18.62 -11.87 -4.14
CA THR A 111 19.26 -11.40 -5.37
C THR A 111 19.49 -9.90 -5.34
N VAL A 112 18.71 -9.16 -4.56
CA VAL A 112 18.82 -7.72 -4.33
C VAL A 112 19.74 -7.47 -3.15
N LYS A 113 21.00 -7.09 -3.42
CA LYS A 113 22.00 -6.75 -2.37
C LYS A 113 22.11 -7.79 -1.24
N GLY A 114 21.96 -9.08 -1.56
CA GLY A 114 22.04 -10.16 -0.57
C GLY A 114 20.89 -10.18 0.44
N GLY A 115 19.75 -9.61 0.13
CA GLY A 115 18.61 -9.50 1.05
C GLY A 115 18.85 -8.51 2.20
N THR A 116 19.80 -7.58 2.04
CA THR A 116 20.14 -6.58 3.07
C THR A 116 19.04 -5.54 3.23
N TYR A 117 18.72 -5.18 4.46
CA TYR A 117 17.69 -4.19 4.80
C TYR A 117 18.20 -2.76 4.66
N TYR A 118 17.68 -2.05 3.68
CA TYR A 118 17.75 -0.59 3.54
C TYR A 118 16.65 0.10 4.37
N PRO A 119 16.67 1.42 4.56
CA PRO A 119 15.60 2.13 5.30
C PRO A 119 14.19 1.84 4.75
N LEU A 120 14.04 1.84 3.42
CA LEU A 120 12.74 1.55 2.80
C LEU A 120 12.38 0.05 2.82
N THR A 121 13.36 -0.86 2.95
CA THR A 121 13.09 -2.28 3.23
C THR A 121 12.42 -2.44 4.59
N VAL A 122 12.96 -1.78 5.61
CA VAL A 122 12.37 -1.75 6.96
C VAL A 122 10.96 -1.17 6.90
N LYS A 123 10.79 0.01 6.27
CA LYS A 123 9.48 0.66 6.16
C LYS A 123 8.44 -0.23 5.46
N LYS A 124 8.82 -0.95 4.40
CA LYS A 124 7.93 -1.90 3.70
C LYS A 124 7.58 -3.09 4.57
N HIS A 125 8.54 -3.67 5.29
CA HIS A 125 8.29 -4.78 6.22
C HIS A 125 7.32 -4.35 7.34
N LEU A 126 7.56 -3.20 7.95
CA LEU A 126 6.67 -2.64 8.98
C LEU A 126 5.25 -2.39 8.43
N ARG A 127 5.14 -1.89 7.19
CA ARG A 127 3.82 -1.69 6.56
C ARG A 127 3.09 -3.02 6.31
N ALA A 128 3.78 -4.06 5.88
CA ALA A 128 3.21 -5.39 5.72
C ALA A 128 2.69 -5.93 7.08
N GLN A 129 3.47 -5.78 8.15
CA GLN A 129 3.05 -6.18 9.50
C GLN A 129 1.85 -5.34 9.98
N GLU A 130 1.80 -4.04 9.71
CA GLU A 130 0.66 -3.18 10.05
C GLU A 130 -0.63 -3.65 9.36
N ILE A 131 -0.56 -3.97 8.07
CA ILE A 131 -1.71 -4.52 7.33
C ILE A 131 -2.12 -5.88 7.92
N ALA A 132 -1.15 -6.75 8.21
CA ALA A 132 -1.42 -8.06 8.81
C ALA A 132 -2.09 -7.92 10.18
N GLU A 133 -1.62 -7.02 11.03
CA GLU A 133 -2.21 -6.74 12.34
C GLU A 133 -3.65 -6.22 12.22
N ARG A 134 -3.89 -5.23 11.35
CA ARG A 134 -5.22 -4.64 11.14
C ARG A 134 -6.23 -5.64 10.56
N CYS A 135 -5.76 -6.55 9.72
CA CYS A 135 -6.59 -7.55 9.06
C CYS A 135 -6.58 -8.91 9.79
N HIS A 136 -5.85 -9.07 10.89
CA HIS A 136 -5.64 -10.33 11.60
C HIS A 136 -5.15 -11.46 10.69
N LEU A 137 -4.20 -11.17 9.80
CA LEU A 137 -3.67 -12.16 8.87
C LEU A 137 -2.46 -12.90 9.48
N PRO A 138 -2.43 -14.23 9.48
CA PRO A 138 -1.21 -14.97 9.76
C PRO A 138 -0.05 -14.47 8.89
N CYS A 139 1.13 -14.29 9.49
CA CYS A 139 2.32 -13.85 8.77
C CYS A 139 3.21 -15.04 8.45
N ILE A 140 3.68 -15.11 7.20
CA ILE A 140 4.67 -16.08 6.74
C ILE A 140 5.90 -15.32 6.24
N TYR A 141 7.02 -15.50 6.94
CA TYR A 141 8.29 -14.88 6.61
C TYR A 141 9.18 -15.88 5.87
N LEU A 142 9.48 -15.64 4.59
CA LEU A 142 10.45 -16.42 3.81
C LEU A 142 11.80 -15.71 3.91
N VAL A 143 12.63 -16.17 4.83
CA VAL A 143 13.84 -15.46 5.26
C VAL A 143 15.06 -15.89 4.45
N ASP A 144 15.70 -14.91 3.81
CA ASP A 144 16.98 -15.05 3.12
C ASP A 144 17.68 -13.68 3.10
N SER A 145 18.23 -13.24 4.25
CA SER A 145 18.68 -11.88 4.50
C SER A 145 20.06 -11.80 5.12
N GLY A 146 20.89 -10.91 4.59
CA GLY A 146 22.18 -10.53 5.16
C GLY A 146 22.12 -9.59 6.37
N GLY A 147 20.92 -9.21 6.85
CA GLY A 147 20.73 -8.29 7.96
C GLY A 147 20.67 -6.81 7.56
N ALA A 148 20.98 -5.89 8.45
CA ALA A 148 20.91 -4.46 8.22
C ALA A 148 22.01 -3.95 7.27
N ASN A 149 21.70 -2.94 6.44
CA ASN A 149 22.67 -2.24 5.62
C ASN A 149 23.59 -1.38 6.51
N LEU A 150 24.82 -1.83 6.71
CA LEU A 150 25.80 -1.19 7.62
C LEU A 150 26.15 0.25 7.22
N PRO A 151 26.34 0.60 5.93
CA PRO A 151 26.59 1.98 5.53
C PRO A 151 25.49 2.98 5.87
N ARG A 152 24.26 2.48 6.11
CA ARG A 152 23.08 3.29 6.46
C ARG A 152 22.50 2.92 7.82
N GLN A 153 23.36 2.47 8.73
CA GLN A 153 22.93 1.94 10.02
C GLN A 153 22.13 2.95 10.86
N ASP A 154 22.43 4.22 10.76
CA ASP A 154 21.75 5.32 11.44
C ASP A 154 20.30 5.52 10.96
N GLU A 155 20.00 5.18 9.70
CA GLU A 155 18.63 5.21 9.14
C GLU A 155 17.88 3.86 9.26
N VAL A 156 18.53 2.80 9.77
CA VAL A 156 17.98 1.45 9.83
C VAL A 156 17.81 0.95 11.26
N PHE A 157 18.68 1.35 12.21
CA PHE A 157 18.78 0.69 13.51
C PHE A 157 18.20 1.47 14.70
N PRO A 158 18.53 2.78 14.96
CA PRO A 158 18.38 3.34 16.31
C PRO A 158 16.99 3.88 16.66
N ASP A 159 16.13 4.17 15.67
CA ASP A 159 14.85 4.86 15.92
C ASP A 159 13.68 3.88 16.14
N ARG A 160 12.56 4.43 16.58
CA ARG A 160 11.32 3.70 16.92
C ARG A 160 10.81 2.82 15.78
N ASP A 161 10.76 3.35 14.56
CA ASP A 161 10.20 2.68 13.39
C ASP A 161 11.32 2.14 12.47
N HIS A 162 12.43 1.70 13.08
CA HIS A 162 13.55 1.04 12.46
C HIS A 162 13.49 -0.49 12.65
N PHE A 163 14.59 -1.16 12.38
CA PHE A 163 14.69 -2.63 12.29
C PHE A 163 14.17 -3.35 13.55
N GLY A 164 14.45 -2.81 14.73
CA GLY A 164 13.96 -3.38 15.99
C GLY A 164 12.42 -3.41 16.11
N ARG A 165 11.72 -2.51 15.41
CA ARG A 165 10.25 -2.48 15.42
C ARG A 165 9.63 -3.72 14.79
N ILE A 166 10.32 -4.36 13.84
CA ILE A 166 9.87 -5.62 13.20
C ILE A 166 9.64 -6.68 14.27
N PHE A 167 10.58 -6.86 15.18
CA PHE A 167 10.52 -7.87 16.24
C PHE A 167 9.50 -7.53 17.33
N TYR A 168 9.41 -6.24 17.69
CA TYR A 168 8.36 -5.75 18.58
C TYR A 168 6.97 -6.06 18.02
N ASN A 169 6.72 -5.75 16.74
CA ASN A 169 5.46 -6.01 16.09
C ASN A 169 5.16 -7.52 16.03
N GLN A 170 6.16 -8.36 15.71
CA GLN A 170 6.02 -9.80 15.65
C GLN A 170 5.56 -10.37 17.00
N ALA A 171 6.21 -9.98 18.10
CA ALA A 171 5.82 -10.39 19.43
C ALA A 171 4.41 -9.91 19.82
N LYS A 172 4.08 -8.65 19.47
CA LYS A 172 2.76 -8.07 19.75
C LYS A 172 1.64 -8.75 18.95
N MET A 173 1.88 -9.07 17.68
CA MET A 173 0.91 -9.78 16.85
C MET A 173 0.69 -11.21 17.37
N SER A 174 1.75 -11.95 17.70
CA SER A 174 1.63 -13.27 18.34
C SER A 174 0.81 -13.18 19.62
N SER A 175 1.07 -12.19 20.49
CA SER A 175 0.29 -12.00 21.73
C SER A 175 -1.19 -11.67 21.53
N LYS A 176 -1.57 -11.23 20.31
CA LYS A 176 -2.97 -10.99 19.89
C LYS A 176 -3.59 -12.20 19.17
N GLY A 177 -2.89 -13.32 19.11
CA GLY A 177 -3.34 -14.53 18.42
C GLY A 177 -3.23 -14.44 16.90
N ILE A 178 -2.38 -13.56 16.38
CA ILE A 178 -2.05 -13.48 14.94
C ILE A 178 -0.81 -14.33 14.71
N PRO A 179 -0.93 -15.51 14.05
CA PRO A 179 0.16 -16.46 13.93
C PRO A 179 1.35 -15.92 13.14
N GLN A 180 2.56 -16.30 13.59
CA GLN A 180 3.84 -15.91 13.03
C GLN A 180 4.63 -17.16 12.63
N ILE A 181 4.81 -17.41 11.33
CA ILE A 181 5.53 -18.56 10.80
C ILE A 181 6.77 -18.07 10.06
N ALA A 182 7.95 -18.58 10.42
CA ALA A 182 9.19 -18.25 9.73
C ALA A 182 9.74 -19.46 9.00
N VAL A 183 10.22 -19.23 7.77
CA VAL A 183 10.87 -20.25 6.91
C VAL A 183 12.24 -19.72 6.51
N VAL A 184 13.29 -20.27 7.08
CA VAL A 184 14.68 -19.85 6.84
C VAL A 184 15.23 -20.62 5.65
N MET A 185 15.28 -19.95 4.51
CA MET A 185 15.65 -20.50 3.19
C MET A 185 17.03 -20.00 2.71
N GLY A 186 17.77 -19.36 3.59
CA GLY A 186 19.09 -18.81 3.32
C GLY A 186 19.69 -18.17 4.55
N LEU A 187 20.44 -17.10 4.34
CA LEU A 187 21.07 -16.37 5.44
C LEU A 187 20.03 -15.73 6.35
N CYS A 188 20.28 -15.82 7.65
CA CYS A 188 19.51 -15.13 8.67
C CYS A 188 20.48 -14.64 9.76
N THR A 189 21.05 -13.45 9.53
CA THR A 189 22.22 -12.96 10.27
C THR A 189 21.90 -11.75 11.13
N ALA A 190 22.61 -11.61 12.23
CA ALA A 190 22.55 -10.52 13.19
C ALA A 190 21.13 -10.31 13.74
N GLY A 191 20.61 -9.09 13.73
CA GLY A 191 19.24 -8.81 14.20
C GLY A 191 18.16 -9.61 13.45
N GLY A 192 18.39 -9.97 12.17
CA GLY A 192 17.48 -10.81 11.40
C GLY A 192 17.21 -12.18 12.02
N ALA A 193 18.15 -12.71 12.81
CA ALA A 193 18.00 -13.98 13.52
C ALA A 193 16.80 -14.01 14.48
N TYR A 194 16.31 -12.84 14.90
CA TYR A 194 15.14 -12.76 15.75
C TYR A 194 13.82 -13.05 15.00
N VAL A 195 13.78 -12.92 13.68
CA VAL A 195 12.56 -13.26 12.91
C VAL A 195 12.15 -14.73 13.12
N PRO A 196 13.01 -15.74 12.89
CA PRO A 196 12.67 -17.12 13.20
C PRO A 196 12.66 -17.42 14.71
N ALA A 197 13.54 -16.81 15.49
CA ALA A 197 13.62 -17.09 16.92
C ALA A 197 12.43 -16.59 17.75
N MET A 198 11.66 -15.64 17.20
CA MET A 198 10.44 -15.07 17.81
C MET A 198 9.17 -15.47 17.06
N ALA A 199 9.27 -16.31 16.03
CA ALA A 199 8.11 -16.87 15.36
C ALA A 199 7.43 -17.91 16.26
N ASP A 200 6.13 -18.11 16.05
CA ASP A 200 5.38 -19.15 16.77
C ASP A 200 5.77 -20.54 16.30
N GLU A 201 6.15 -20.67 15.03
CA GLU A 201 6.68 -21.90 14.43
C GLU A 201 7.75 -21.54 13.40
N SER A 202 8.91 -22.24 13.43
CA SER A 202 10.01 -21.96 12.51
C SER A 202 10.51 -23.21 11.80
N ILE A 203 10.83 -23.02 10.50
CA ILE A 203 11.30 -24.05 9.58
C ILE A 203 12.64 -23.60 9.04
N ILE A 204 13.63 -24.50 8.93
CA ILE A 204 14.94 -24.20 8.36
C ILE A 204 15.31 -25.20 7.28
N VAL A 205 15.83 -24.72 6.15
CA VAL A 205 16.28 -25.57 5.03
C VAL A 205 17.71 -26.06 5.30
N LYS A 206 17.89 -27.38 5.24
CA LYS A 206 19.19 -28.03 5.43
C LYS A 206 20.22 -27.54 4.41
N GLU A 207 21.46 -27.30 4.86
CA GLU A 207 22.59 -26.87 4.04
C GLU A 207 22.41 -25.54 3.27
N GLN A 208 21.29 -24.83 3.50
CA GLN A 208 20.99 -23.53 2.90
C GLN A 208 20.65 -22.48 3.96
N GLY A 209 19.79 -22.84 4.91
CA GLY A 209 19.35 -21.97 5.98
C GLY A 209 20.40 -21.91 7.11
N THR A 210 20.69 -20.68 7.55
CA THR A 210 21.56 -20.48 8.74
C THR A 210 20.96 -19.38 9.62
N ILE A 211 21.04 -19.56 10.94
CA ILE A 211 20.58 -18.59 11.92
C ILE A 211 21.73 -18.34 12.91
N PHE A 212 22.23 -17.12 12.98
CA PHE A 212 23.22 -16.74 14.00
C PHE A 212 23.26 -15.21 14.22
N LEU A 213 23.51 -14.80 15.47
CA LEU A 213 23.67 -13.39 15.81
C LEU A 213 25.00 -12.82 15.29
N ALA A 214 26.06 -13.64 15.29
CA ALA A 214 27.35 -13.29 14.76
C ALA A 214 27.80 -14.37 13.76
N GLY A 215 28.04 -13.98 12.52
CA GLY A 215 28.53 -14.92 11.49
C GLY A 215 29.99 -15.35 11.73
N PRO A 216 30.46 -16.40 11.01
CA PRO A 216 31.81 -16.95 11.21
C PRO A 216 32.95 -15.93 11.19
N PRO A 217 32.97 -14.89 10.32
CA PRO A 217 34.04 -13.88 10.37
C PRO A 217 34.05 -13.08 11.67
N LEU A 218 32.89 -12.77 12.24
CA LEU A 218 32.79 -12.03 13.49
C LEU A 218 33.15 -12.92 14.68
N VAL A 219 32.75 -14.19 14.68
CA VAL A 219 33.17 -15.18 15.70
C VAL A 219 34.70 -15.30 15.71
N LYS A 220 35.33 -15.49 14.54
CA LYS A 220 36.79 -15.55 14.43
C LYS A 220 37.49 -14.28 14.96
N ALA A 221 36.95 -13.11 14.63
CA ALA A 221 37.49 -11.84 15.10
C ALA A 221 37.34 -11.66 16.62
N ALA A 222 36.25 -12.12 17.21
CA ALA A 222 35.95 -11.94 18.62
C ALA A 222 36.61 -12.98 19.55
N THR A 223 36.68 -14.24 19.12
CA THR A 223 37.10 -15.37 19.97
C THR A 223 38.31 -16.13 19.43
N GLY A 224 38.70 -15.89 18.16
CA GLY A 224 39.74 -16.65 17.48
C GLY A 224 39.25 -18.04 16.95
N GLU A 225 38.01 -18.41 17.19
CA GLU A 225 37.44 -19.69 16.78
C GLU A 225 37.18 -19.71 15.28
N GLU A 226 37.61 -20.77 14.60
CA GLU A 226 37.29 -21.04 13.19
C GLU A 226 36.17 -22.05 13.10
N VAL A 227 35.01 -21.62 12.58
CA VAL A 227 33.80 -22.41 12.47
C VAL A 227 33.12 -22.12 11.12
N SER A 228 32.56 -23.16 10.50
CA SER A 228 31.76 -22.98 9.29
C SER A 228 30.36 -22.43 9.63
N ALA A 229 29.67 -21.85 8.66
CA ALA A 229 28.31 -21.35 8.87
C ALA A 229 27.33 -22.47 9.27
N GLU A 230 27.49 -23.68 8.69
CA GLU A 230 26.64 -24.82 9.00
C GLU A 230 26.89 -25.34 10.44
N GLU A 231 28.16 -25.42 10.86
CA GLU A 231 28.52 -25.82 12.24
C GLU A 231 28.10 -24.78 13.26
N LEU A 232 28.12 -23.49 12.92
CA LEU A 232 27.76 -22.40 13.82
C LEU A 232 26.24 -22.29 14.03
N GLY A 233 25.47 -22.41 12.95
CA GLY A 233 24.04 -22.15 13.01
C GLY A 233 23.25 -22.70 11.85
N GLY A 234 23.60 -23.89 11.34
CA GLY A 234 22.86 -24.61 10.31
C GLY A 234 21.65 -25.35 10.85
N ALA A 235 20.93 -26.01 9.95
CA ALA A 235 19.68 -26.69 10.26
C ALA A 235 19.82 -27.81 11.31
N GLU A 236 20.90 -28.60 11.24
CA GLU A 236 21.16 -29.69 12.21
C GLU A 236 21.37 -29.12 13.63
N VAL A 237 22.11 -28.01 13.75
CA VAL A 237 22.37 -27.35 15.03
C VAL A 237 21.05 -26.87 15.65
N HIS A 238 20.23 -26.16 14.86
CA HIS A 238 19.04 -25.49 15.39
C HIS A 238 17.86 -26.43 15.60
N THR A 239 17.79 -27.56 14.91
CA THR A 239 16.70 -28.53 15.12
C THR A 239 17.03 -29.63 16.12
N LYS A 240 18.33 -29.92 16.38
CA LYS A 240 18.76 -31.03 17.26
C LYS A 240 19.45 -30.59 18.54
N ILE A 241 20.10 -29.44 18.54
CA ILE A 241 20.95 -29.01 19.67
C ILE A 241 20.34 -27.79 20.38
N SER A 242 20.17 -26.69 19.66
CA SER A 242 19.73 -25.44 20.28
C SER A 242 18.21 -25.29 20.41
N GLY A 243 17.43 -25.98 19.56
CA GLY A 243 15.98 -25.88 19.56
C GLY A 243 15.44 -24.55 19.04
N VAL A 244 16.23 -23.76 18.30
CA VAL A 244 15.81 -22.47 17.73
C VAL A 244 14.84 -22.69 16.54
N ALA A 245 14.97 -23.79 15.81
CA ALA A 245 14.07 -24.15 14.73
C ALA A 245 13.32 -25.45 15.05
N ASP A 246 12.02 -25.50 14.71
CA ASP A 246 11.13 -26.61 15.03
C ASP A 246 11.20 -27.71 13.97
N HIS A 247 11.39 -27.33 12.71
CA HIS A 247 11.36 -28.27 11.59
C HIS A 247 12.55 -28.08 10.65
N MET A 248 13.15 -29.20 10.24
CA MET A 248 14.19 -29.23 9.20
C MET A 248 13.58 -29.64 7.86
N ALA A 249 13.72 -28.80 6.86
CA ALA A 249 13.33 -29.10 5.48
C ALA A 249 14.55 -29.54 4.66
N GLN A 250 14.33 -30.41 3.67
CA GLN A 250 15.41 -30.92 2.81
C GLN A 250 15.81 -29.93 1.70
N ASN A 251 14.87 -29.10 1.26
CA ASN A 251 15.02 -28.09 0.21
C ASN A 251 13.89 -27.05 0.31
N ASP A 252 13.90 -26.07 -0.59
CA ASP A 252 12.88 -25.00 -0.65
C ASP A 252 11.46 -25.57 -0.80
N ASP A 253 11.24 -26.54 -1.70
CA ASP A 253 9.91 -27.13 -1.93
C ASP A 253 9.36 -27.79 -0.66
N HIS A 254 10.19 -28.59 0.02
CA HIS A 254 9.80 -29.23 1.29
C HIS A 254 9.53 -28.20 2.40
N ALA A 255 10.29 -27.09 2.44
CA ALA A 255 10.07 -26.03 3.41
C ALA A 255 8.72 -25.34 3.20
N LEU A 256 8.36 -25.06 1.95
CA LEU A 256 7.05 -24.49 1.61
C LEU A 256 5.89 -25.46 1.91
N GLU A 257 6.09 -26.77 1.68
CA GLU A 257 5.11 -27.79 2.07
C GLU A 257 4.89 -27.81 3.60
N LEU A 258 5.97 -27.74 4.38
CA LEU A 258 5.87 -27.65 5.86
C LEU A 258 5.16 -26.37 6.31
N ALA A 259 5.46 -25.24 5.68
CA ALA A 259 4.76 -23.99 5.97
C ALA A 259 3.25 -24.09 5.65
N ARG A 260 2.89 -24.67 4.51
CA ARG A 260 1.47 -24.93 4.17
C ARG A 260 0.78 -25.84 5.18
N LYS A 261 1.49 -26.89 5.67
CA LYS A 261 0.99 -27.77 6.73
C LYS A 261 0.82 -27.02 8.07
N ALA A 262 1.74 -26.11 8.40
CA ALA A 262 1.59 -25.26 9.58
C ALA A 262 0.32 -24.41 9.50
N VAL A 263 0.06 -23.78 8.35
CA VAL A 263 -1.16 -22.99 8.14
C VAL A 263 -2.44 -23.82 8.30
N THR A 264 -2.49 -25.07 7.85
CA THR A 264 -3.69 -25.91 8.02
C THR A 264 -4.04 -26.18 9.48
N ARG A 265 -3.08 -26.05 10.40
CA ARG A 265 -3.25 -26.32 11.84
C ARG A 265 -3.61 -25.08 12.66
N LEU A 266 -3.60 -23.89 12.05
CA LEU A 266 -3.86 -22.63 12.75
C LEU A 266 -5.28 -22.50 13.31
N ASN A 267 -6.22 -23.32 12.84
CA ASN A 267 -7.64 -23.18 13.16
C ASN A 267 -8.15 -21.74 12.99
N HIS A 268 -7.63 -21.06 11.96
CA HIS A 268 -7.94 -19.67 11.69
C HIS A 268 -9.31 -19.54 11.01
N ASN A 269 -10.20 -18.77 11.63
CA ASN A 269 -11.54 -18.53 11.12
C ASN A 269 -11.74 -17.04 10.83
N LYS A 270 -12.25 -16.76 9.65
CA LYS A 270 -12.57 -15.40 9.21
C LYS A 270 -13.72 -14.80 10.03
N GLN A 271 -13.55 -13.59 10.51
CA GLN A 271 -14.54 -12.87 11.33
C GLN A 271 -15.46 -12.03 10.43
N ILE A 272 -16.42 -12.68 9.80
CA ILE A 272 -17.35 -11.99 8.88
C ILE A 272 -18.44 -11.28 9.67
N ALA A 273 -18.35 -9.95 9.78
CA ALA A 273 -19.36 -9.12 10.45
C ALA A 273 -20.55 -8.73 9.54
N SER A 274 -20.47 -8.98 8.25
CA SER A 274 -21.42 -8.48 7.24
C SER A 274 -22.06 -9.61 6.46
N GLN A 275 -23.32 -9.42 6.04
CA GLN A 275 -23.98 -10.33 5.10
C GLN A 275 -23.32 -10.23 3.73
N LEU A 276 -22.70 -11.30 3.28
CA LEU A 276 -22.18 -11.44 1.92
C LEU A 276 -23.32 -11.79 0.97
N SER A 277 -23.22 -11.32 -0.27
CA SER A 277 -24.09 -11.69 -1.38
C SER A 277 -23.26 -12.35 -2.48
N PRO A 278 -23.88 -13.14 -3.38
CA PRO A 278 -23.19 -13.58 -4.58
C PRO A 278 -22.64 -12.38 -5.36
N ALA A 279 -21.38 -12.45 -5.77
CA ALA A 279 -20.76 -11.43 -6.60
C ALA A 279 -21.46 -11.31 -7.94
N LYS A 280 -21.67 -10.09 -8.41
CA LYS A 280 -22.24 -9.80 -9.73
C LYS A 280 -21.29 -8.90 -10.51
N PRO A 281 -21.08 -9.13 -11.82
CA PRO A 281 -20.28 -8.22 -12.62
C PRO A 281 -20.96 -6.84 -12.71
N PRO A 282 -20.20 -5.76 -12.88
CA PRO A 282 -20.75 -4.47 -13.29
C PRO A 282 -21.42 -4.59 -14.66
N LYS A 283 -22.38 -3.71 -14.96
CA LYS A 283 -23.05 -3.66 -16.27
C LYS A 283 -22.21 -3.02 -17.37
N PHE A 284 -21.25 -2.19 -16.98
CA PHE A 284 -20.38 -1.46 -17.90
C PHE A 284 -18.98 -2.06 -17.86
N ASP A 285 -18.28 -2.01 -18.99
CA ASP A 285 -16.92 -2.51 -19.12
C ASP A 285 -15.95 -1.65 -18.28
N ILE A 286 -15.20 -2.29 -17.40
CA ILE A 286 -14.22 -1.61 -16.55
C ILE A 286 -13.10 -0.92 -17.34
N ASN A 287 -12.78 -1.41 -18.55
CA ASN A 287 -11.76 -0.79 -19.41
C ASN A 287 -12.20 0.59 -19.94
N GLU A 288 -13.48 0.92 -19.88
CA GLU A 288 -13.98 2.26 -20.22
C GLU A 288 -13.44 3.33 -19.25
N LEU A 289 -12.96 2.96 -18.06
CA LEU A 289 -12.32 3.88 -17.11
C LEU A 289 -11.19 4.68 -17.76
N TYR A 290 -10.47 4.10 -18.70
CA TYR A 290 -9.38 4.78 -19.42
C TYR A 290 -9.87 5.99 -20.22
N GLY A 291 -11.01 5.87 -20.90
CA GLY A 291 -11.60 6.95 -21.68
C GLY A 291 -12.42 7.94 -20.85
N ILE A 292 -12.85 7.55 -19.65
CA ILE A 292 -13.60 8.41 -18.74
C ILE A 292 -12.66 9.38 -18.03
N VAL A 293 -11.65 8.85 -17.35
CA VAL A 293 -10.77 9.64 -16.49
C VAL A 293 -9.70 10.35 -17.30
N GLY A 294 -9.01 9.63 -18.20
CA GLY A 294 -7.88 10.19 -18.96
C GLY A 294 -6.70 10.57 -18.08
N THR A 295 -5.75 11.30 -18.66
CA THR A 295 -4.50 11.70 -17.98
C THR A 295 -4.44 13.19 -17.60
N ASP A 296 -5.35 14.00 -18.13
CA ASP A 296 -5.44 15.44 -17.85
C ASP A 296 -6.33 15.72 -16.64
N LEU A 297 -5.71 15.95 -15.48
CA LEU A 297 -6.41 16.20 -14.21
C LEU A 297 -7.23 17.51 -14.19
N LYS A 298 -7.06 18.39 -15.17
CA LYS A 298 -7.86 19.64 -15.31
C LYS A 298 -9.22 19.37 -15.93
N LYS A 299 -9.39 18.21 -16.59
CA LYS A 299 -10.67 17.82 -17.21
C LYS A 299 -11.53 17.08 -16.19
N PRO A 300 -12.71 17.63 -15.82
CA PRO A 300 -13.60 16.96 -14.89
C PRO A 300 -14.25 15.74 -15.55
N PHE A 301 -14.65 14.79 -14.73
CA PHE A 301 -15.49 13.66 -15.08
C PHE A 301 -16.48 13.40 -13.94
N ASP A 302 -17.62 12.78 -14.23
CA ASP A 302 -18.56 12.34 -13.19
C ASP A 302 -18.05 11.07 -12.54
N VAL A 303 -17.78 11.12 -11.23
CA VAL A 303 -17.28 9.97 -10.48
C VAL A 303 -18.29 8.81 -10.42
N LYS A 304 -19.57 9.05 -10.67
CA LYS A 304 -20.57 7.99 -10.77
C LYS A 304 -20.28 7.03 -11.94
N GLU A 305 -19.64 7.52 -13.00
CA GLU A 305 -19.18 6.67 -14.10
C GLU A 305 -18.07 5.69 -13.66
N VAL A 306 -17.21 6.11 -12.73
CA VAL A 306 -16.22 5.22 -12.10
C VAL A 306 -16.93 4.20 -11.20
N ILE A 307 -17.82 4.67 -10.33
CA ILE A 307 -18.58 3.81 -9.41
C ILE A 307 -19.35 2.74 -10.19
N ALA A 308 -20.03 3.11 -11.27
CA ALA A 308 -20.82 2.19 -12.10
C ALA A 308 -19.99 1.03 -12.70
N ARG A 309 -18.67 1.19 -12.84
CA ARG A 309 -17.77 0.18 -13.41
C ARG A 309 -17.03 -0.68 -12.39
N ILE A 310 -17.16 -0.35 -11.11
CA ILE A 310 -16.48 -1.12 -10.05
C ILE A 310 -17.45 -1.84 -9.10
N VAL A 311 -18.72 -1.41 -9.03
CA VAL A 311 -19.69 -2.00 -8.10
C VAL A 311 -20.53 -3.09 -8.75
N ASP A 312 -21.01 -4.02 -7.96
CA ASP A 312 -21.85 -5.14 -8.38
C ASP A 312 -23.13 -4.65 -9.04
N ASP A 313 -23.44 -5.20 -10.23
CA ASP A 313 -24.66 -4.89 -11.01
C ASP A 313 -24.82 -3.39 -11.35
N SER A 314 -23.74 -2.60 -11.19
CA SER A 314 -23.73 -1.12 -11.23
C SER A 314 -24.79 -0.49 -10.29
N ASP A 315 -25.04 -1.16 -9.16
CA ASP A 315 -26.08 -0.82 -8.21
C ASP A 315 -25.53 0.05 -7.10
N PHE A 316 -26.10 1.25 -6.92
CA PHE A 316 -25.59 2.25 -5.97
C PHE A 316 -26.76 2.97 -5.29
N ASP A 317 -26.78 2.92 -3.97
CA ASP A 317 -27.78 3.62 -3.15
C ASP A 317 -27.20 4.94 -2.66
N GLU A 318 -27.41 6.00 -3.44
CA GLU A 318 -26.82 7.32 -3.20
C GLU A 318 -27.45 8.01 -1.99
N PHE A 319 -26.62 8.35 -1.02
CA PHE A 319 -26.99 9.08 0.19
C PHE A 319 -26.98 10.58 -0.05
N LYS A 320 -28.08 11.27 0.27
CA LYS A 320 -28.24 12.73 0.10
C LYS A 320 -27.83 13.22 -1.31
N ALA A 321 -28.37 12.60 -2.36
CA ALA A 321 -28.05 12.91 -3.75
C ALA A 321 -28.18 14.40 -4.10
N ASN A 322 -29.16 15.10 -3.51
CA ASN A 322 -29.47 16.52 -3.78
C ASN A 322 -28.75 17.51 -2.85
N TYR A 323 -27.90 17.03 -1.92
CA TYR A 323 -27.16 17.87 -0.97
C TYR A 323 -25.67 17.60 -1.04
N GLY A 324 -24.85 18.66 -1.11
CA GLY A 324 -23.42 18.53 -1.20
C GLY A 324 -22.97 17.71 -2.42
N ALA A 325 -23.44 18.05 -3.61
CA ALA A 325 -23.32 17.27 -4.84
C ALA A 325 -21.86 17.05 -5.32
N THR A 326 -20.92 17.86 -4.82
CA THR A 326 -19.49 17.71 -5.13
C THR A 326 -18.80 16.57 -4.34
N LEU A 327 -19.54 15.90 -3.45
CA LEU A 327 -19.15 14.67 -2.80
C LEU A 327 -20.27 13.64 -2.99
N VAL A 328 -19.97 12.55 -3.65
CA VAL A 328 -20.90 11.41 -3.84
C VAL A 328 -20.67 10.42 -2.72
N CYS A 329 -21.72 10.12 -1.96
CA CYS A 329 -21.71 9.11 -0.90
C CYS A 329 -22.82 8.10 -1.14
N GLY A 330 -22.58 6.82 -0.91
CA GLY A 330 -23.62 5.81 -1.05
C GLY A 330 -23.16 4.40 -0.73
N PHE A 331 -24.14 3.51 -0.61
CA PHE A 331 -23.92 2.10 -0.33
C PHE A 331 -23.92 1.28 -1.63
N ALA A 332 -22.99 0.32 -1.69
CA ALA A 332 -22.84 -0.59 -2.81
C ALA A 332 -22.30 -1.95 -2.36
N ARG A 333 -22.05 -2.82 -3.33
CA ARG A 333 -21.29 -4.06 -3.13
C ARG A 333 -20.16 -4.16 -4.15
N ILE A 334 -19.07 -4.75 -3.73
CA ILE A 334 -17.94 -5.11 -4.59
C ILE A 334 -17.59 -6.57 -4.31
N HIS A 335 -17.67 -7.44 -5.33
CA HIS A 335 -17.52 -8.89 -5.19
C HIS A 335 -18.41 -9.49 -4.08
N GLY A 336 -19.63 -8.96 -3.92
CA GLY A 336 -20.58 -9.38 -2.89
C GLY A 336 -20.35 -8.76 -1.50
N TYR A 337 -19.22 -8.11 -1.26
CA TYR A 337 -18.91 -7.42 0.00
C TYR A 337 -19.62 -6.07 0.07
N PRO A 338 -20.31 -5.74 1.18
CA PRO A 338 -20.91 -4.43 1.35
C PRO A 338 -19.81 -3.37 1.55
N VAL A 339 -20.01 -2.21 0.96
CA VAL A 339 -19.08 -1.07 1.04
C VAL A 339 -19.83 0.26 1.02
N GLY A 340 -19.40 1.20 1.85
CA GLY A 340 -19.78 2.60 1.76
C GLY A 340 -18.75 3.36 0.91
N ILE A 341 -19.19 4.00 -0.16
CA ILE A 341 -18.32 4.75 -1.05
C ILE A 341 -18.41 6.24 -0.74
N VAL A 342 -17.25 6.90 -0.60
CA VAL A 342 -17.10 8.35 -0.49
C VAL A 342 -16.21 8.82 -1.63
N ALA A 343 -16.77 9.56 -2.58
CA ALA A 343 -16.09 9.86 -3.84
C ALA A 343 -16.16 11.35 -4.17
N ASN A 344 -15.04 11.96 -4.55
CA ASN A 344 -15.02 13.35 -4.98
C ASN A 344 -15.65 13.51 -6.36
N ASN A 345 -16.51 14.51 -6.49
CA ASN A 345 -17.11 14.97 -7.76
C ASN A 345 -16.91 16.49 -7.92
N GLY A 346 -15.81 17.01 -7.39
CA GLY A 346 -15.46 18.42 -7.40
C GLY A 346 -14.82 18.90 -6.10
N ILE A 347 -14.80 20.20 -5.90
CA ILE A 347 -14.24 20.87 -4.71
C ILE A 347 -15.11 20.57 -3.49
N LEU A 348 -14.52 20.41 -2.30
CA LEU A 348 -15.26 20.23 -1.06
C LEU A 348 -15.77 21.58 -0.51
N PHE A 349 -17.09 21.66 -0.37
CA PHE A 349 -17.80 22.75 0.31
C PHE A 349 -18.20 22.31 1.73
N SER A 350 -18.73 23.24 2.53
CA SER A 350 -19.19 22.95 3.89
C SER A 350 -20.26 21.86 3.92
N GLU A 351 -21.23 21.91 3.01
CA GLU A 351 -22.30 20.91 2.88
C GLU A 351 -21.77 19.55 2.46
N SER A 352 -20.76 19.51 1.56
CA SER A 352 -20.10 18.26 1.14
C SER A 352 -19.38 17.61 2.32
N ALA A 353 -18.66 18.39 3.12
CA ALA A 353 -17.96 17.92 4.31
C ALA A 353 -18.94 17.38 5.38
N GLN A 354 -20.06 18.07 5.59
CA GLN A 354 -21.10 17.62 6.53
C GLN A 354 -21.77 16.31 6.05
N LYS A 355 -22.06 16.20 4.74
CA LYS A 355 -22.57 14.97 4.13
C LYS A 355 -21.61 13.82 4.34
N GLY A 356 -20.31 14.04 4.07
CA GLY A 356 -19.25 13.05 4.24
C GLY A 356 -19.14 12.58 5.69
N ALA A 357 -19.10 13.50 6.66
CA ALA A 357 -19.04 13.15 8.08
C ALA A 357 -20.23 12.28 8.49
N HIS A 358 -21.45 12.70 8.17
CA HIS A 358 -22.67 11.94 8.50
C HIS A 358 -22.68 10.54 7.86
N PHE A 359 -22.25 10.42 6.59
CA PHE A 359 -22.20 9.13 5.90
C PHE A 359 -21.17 8.19 6.52
N ILE A 360 -19.99 8.70 6.91
CA ILE A 360 -18.95 7.91 7.59
C ILE A 360 -19.48 7.39 8.93
N GLU A 361 -20.18 8.23 9.71
CA GLU A 361 -20.81 7.81 10.97
C GLU A 361 -21.82 6.69 10.76
N LEU A 362 -22.67 6.77 9.71
CA LEU A 362 -23.60 5.70 9.36
C LEU A 362 -22.90 4.39 9.01
N CYS A 363 -21.82 4.46 8.24
CA CYS A 363 -21.02 3.27 7.90
C CYS A 363 -20.41 2.64 9.14
N CYS A 364 -19.86 3.45 10.06
CA CYS A 364 -19.31 2.98 11.33
C CYS A 364 -20.37 2.30 12.20
N GLN A 365 -21.56 2.92 12.36
CA GLN A 365 -22.67 2.35 13.12
C GLN A 365 -23.12 1.00 12.55
N ARG A 366 -23.11 0.86 11.22
CA ARG A 366 -23.54 -0.34 10.50
C ARG A 366 -22.43 -1.35 10.26
N LYS A 367 -21.21 -1.05 10.71
CA LYS A 367 -20.01 -1.87 10.51
C LYS A 367 -19.75 -2.17 9.02
N ILE A 368 -19.93 -1.18 8.17
CA ILE A 368 -19.70 -1.26 6.72
C ILE A 368 -18.34 -0.65 6.39
N PRO A 369 -17.42 -1.38 5.74
CA PRO A 369 -16.14 -0.84 5.27
C PRO A 369 -16.33 0.37 4.36
N LEU A 370 -15.36 1.27 4.35
CA LEU A 370 -15.36 2.50 3.56
C LEU A 370 -14.36 2.43 2.40
N LEU A 371 -14.79 2.86 1.22
CA LEU A 371 -13.94 3.08 0.04
C LEU A 371 -13.96 4.57 -0.29
N PHE A 372 -12.79 5.22 -0.26
CA PHE A 372 -12.57 6.59 -0.67
C PHE A 372 -12.00 6.62 -2.09
N LEU A 373 -12.70 7.26 -3.01
CA LEU A 373 -12.22 7.54 -4.37
C LEU A 373 -11.79 9.00 -4.42
N GLN A 374 -10.49 9.25 -4.34
CA GLN A 374 -9.93 10.60 -4.28
C GLN A 374 -9.70 11.19 -5.68
N ASN A 375 -10.34 12.30 -5.94
CA ASN A 375 -10.01 13.25 -6.99
C ASN A 375 -10.30 14.65 -6.47
N ILE A 376 -9.44 15.15 -5.57
CA ILE A 376 -9.67 16.35 -4.79
C ILE A 376 -8.60 17.42 -5.05
N THR A 377 -9.06 18.64 -5.32
CA THR A 377 -8.22 19.84 -5.45
C THR A 377 -8.11 20.63 -4.16
N GLY A 378 -8.99 20.38 -3.18
CA GLY A 378 -8.99 21.01 -1.87
C GLY A 378 -10.41 21.37 -1.38
N PHE A 379 -10.46 21.99 -0.22
CA PHE A 379 -11.67 22.68 0.26
C PHE A 379 -11.80 24.02 -0.44
N MET A 380 -13.03 24.50 -0.61
CA MET A 380 -13.29 25.80 -1.20
C MET A 380 -12.68 26.92 -0.34
N VAL A 381 -12.08 27.89 -1.00
CA VAL A 381 -11.41 29.03 -0.35
C VAL A 381 -12.13 30.34 -0.65
N GLY A 382 -11.96 31.33 0.21
CA GLY A 382 -12.48 32.67 0.04
C GLY A 382 -13.26 33.17 1.24
N LYS A 383 -13.34 34.50 1.38
CA LYS A 383 -13.93 35.21 2.55
C LYS A 383 -15.32 34.68 2.91
N LYS A 384 -16.17 34.43 1.92
CA LYS A 384 -17.53 33.90 2.13
C LYS A 384 -17.50 32.57 2.86
N TYR A 385 -16.70 31.62 2.36
CA TYR A 385 -16.63 30.25 2.89
C TYR A 385 -15.97 30.19 4.27
N GLU A 386 -14.97 31.04 4.53
CA GLU A 386 -14.38 31.18 5.87
C GLU A 386 -15.40 31.69 6.87
N HIS A 387 -16.20 32.71 6.50
CA HIS A 387 -17.26 33.24 7.36
C HIS A 387 -18.41 32.25 7.59
N GLU A 388 -18.70 31.38 6.61
CA GLU A 388 -19.66 30.27 6.72
C GLU A 388 -19.12 29.08 7.52
N GLY A 389 -17.85 29.11 7.93
CA GLY A 389 -17.25 28.11 8.80
C GLY A 389 -16.72 26.87 8.09
N ILE A 390 -16.18 26.99 6.87
CA ILE A 390 -15.59 25.88 6.10
C ILE A 390 -14.57 25.09 6.90
N ALA A 391 -13.75 25.77 7.73
CA ALA A 391 -12.75 25.13 8.58
C ALA A 391 -13.38 24.15 9.59
N LYS A 392 -14.46 24.56 10.28
CA LYS A 392 -15.14 23.68 11.26
C LYS A 392 -15.91 22.56 10.58
N HIS A 393 -16.50 22.79 9.41
CA HIS A 393 -17.23 21.77 8.67
C HIS A 393 -16.28 20.76 8.04
N GLY A 394 -15.15 21.22 7.48
CA GLY A 394 -14.07 20.34 7.02
C GLY A 394 -13.50 19.50 8.16
N ALA A 395 -13.26 20.09 9.33
CA ALA A 395 -12.78 19.39 10.51
C ALA A 395 -13.73 18.26 10.97
N LYS A 396 -15.05 18.42 10.81
CA LYS A 396 -16.01 17.34 11.12
C LYS A 396 -15.75 16.11 10.26
N MET A 397 -15.56 16.29 8.96
CA MET A 397 -15.24 15.18 8.06
C MET A 397 -13.91 14.54 8.40
N VAL A 398 -12.87 15.34 8.65
CA VAL A 398 -11.55 14.86 9.07
C VAL A 398 -11.64 14.08 10.39
N THR A 399 -12.42 14.55 11.37
CA THR A 399 -12.65 13.86 12.64
C THR A 399 -13.37 12.53 12.43
N ALA A 400 -14.41 12.50 11.59
CA ALA A 400 -15.13 11.27 11.27
C ALA A 400 -14.21 10.22 10.63
N VAL A 401 -13.39 10.62 9.65
CA VAL A 401 -12.39 9.74 9.02
C VAL A 401 -11.37 9.22 10.04
N SER A 402 -10.87 10.10 10.93
CA SER A 402 -9.86 9.75 11.92
C SER A 402 -10.35 8.73 12.95
N CYS A 403 -11.59 8.90 13.41
CA CYS A 403 -12.18 8.04 14.44
C CYS A 403 -12.78 6.75 13.91
N ALA A 404 -13.03 6.64 12.59
CA ALA A 404 -13.63 5.47 11.99
C ALA A 404 -12.77 4.22 12.20
N THR A 405 -13.35 3.18 12.84
CA THR A 405 -12.71 1.87 13.10
C THR A 405 -13.03 0.84 12.04
N VAL A 406 -14.04 1.06 11.19
CA VAL A 406 -14.32 0.20 10.05
C VAL A 406 -13.12 0.19 9.09
N PRO A 407 -12.85 -0.91 8.37
CA PRO A 407 -11.82 -0.93 7.35
C PRO A 407 -12.00 0.21 6.36
N LYS A 408 -10.92 0.96 6.11
CA LYS A 408 -10.89 2.10 5.19
C LYS A 408 -9.94 1.80 4.04
N PHE A 409 -10.42 1.95 2.84
CA PHE A 409 -9.62 1.80 1.62
C PHE A 409 -9.63 3.09 0.85
N THR A 410 -8.49 3.45 0.26
CA THR A 410 -8.38 4.67 -0.54
C THR A 410 -7.77 4.36 -1.90
N VAL A 411 -8.40 4.86 -2.96
CA VAL A 411 -7.83 4.88 -4.31
C VAL A 411 -7.76 6.32 -4.78
N ILE A 412 -6.56 6.81 -5.04
CA ILE A 412 -6.37 8.12 -5.67
C ILE A 412 -6.52 7.93 -7.17
N ILE A 413 -7.68 8.38 -7.71
CA ILE A 413 -8.06 8.22 -9.12
C ILE A 413 -7.72 9.45 -9.96
N GLY A 414 -7.21 10.52 -9.34
CA GLY A 414 -6.85 11.78 -9.96
C GLY A 414 -5.98 12.61 -9.04
N GLY A 415 -6.37 13.86 -8.76
CA GLY A 415 -5.65 14.74 -7.83
C GLY A 415 -5.87 14.39 -6.37
N SER A 416 -4.85 14.58 -5.55
CA SER A 416 -4.92 14.51 -4.09
C SER A 416 -4.12 15.67 -3.50
N TYR A 417 -4.80 16.79 -3.22
CA TYR A 417 -4.14 18.04 -2.86
C TYR A 417 -4.60 18.59 -1.51
N GLY A 418 -3.62 19.08 -0.74
CA GLY A 418 -3.83 19.82 0.50
C GLY A 418 -4.69 19.08 1.55
N ALA A 419 -5.46 19.84 2.34
CA ALA A 419 -6.31 19.30 3.40
C ALA A 419 -7.48 18.44 2.88
N GLY A 420 -7.79 18.50 1.58
CA GLY A 420 -8.73 17.57 0.94
C GLY A 420 -8.29 16.12 1.05
N ASN A 421 -6.98 15.86 0.98
CA ASN A 421 -6.40 14.53 1.23
C ASN A 421 -6.77 14.00 2.61
N TYR A 422 -6.83 14.87 3.63
CA TYR A 422 -7.16 14.48 5.01
C TYR A 422 -8.62 14.02 5.13
N GLY A 423 -9.55 14.80 4.61
CA GLY A 423 -10.98 14.44 4.61
C GLY A 423 -11.31 13.21 3.78
N MET A 424 -10.46 12.87 2.81
CA MET A 424 -10.61 11.71 1.92
C MET A 424 -9.72 10.53 2.31
N CYS A 425 -9.34 10.41 3.57
CA CYS A 425 -8.56 9.30 4.11
C CYS A 425 -7.22 9.08 3.40
N GLY A 426 -6.39 10.14 3.34
CA GLY A 426 -5.00 10.02 2.89
C GLY A 426 -4.14 9.19 3.84
N ARG A 427 -2.87 8.98 3.49
CA ARG A 427 -1.95 8.07 4.20
C ARG A 427 -1.86 8.31 5.70
N ALA A 428 -1.85 9.59 6.13
CA ALA A 428 -1.77 9.97 7.55
C ALA A 428 -3.04 9.63 8.36
N PHE A 429 -4.15 9.31 7.69
CA PHE A 429 -5.43 8.93 8.31
C PHE A 429 -5.64 7.42 8.34
N GLU A 430 -4.55 6.69 8.19
CA GLU A 430 -4.45 5.26 8.41
C GLU A 430 -5.49 4.43 7.63
N PRO A 431 -5.56 4.54 6.29
CA PRO A 431 -6.30 3.57 5.51
C PRO A 431 -5.74 2.17 5.75
N THR A 432 -6.61 1.16 5.77
CA THR A 432 -6.21 -0.25 5.85
C THR A 432 -5.30 -0.58 4.68
N MET A 433 -5.68 -0.19 3.46
CA MET A 433 -4.82 -0.17 2.28
C MET A 433 -5.15 1.05 1.40
N MET A 434 -4.16 1.51 0.63
CA MET A 434 -4.27 2.69 -0.22
C MET A 434 -3.49 2.52 -1.51
N TRP A 435 -4.08 2.90 -2.63
CA TRP A 435 -3.46 2.82 -3.96
C TRP A 435 -3.59 4.12 -4.74
N MET A 436 -2.74 4.25 -5.73
CA MET A 436 -2.82 5.32 -6.73
C MET A 436 -3.02 4.73 -8.13
N TRP A 437 -3.79 5.42 -8.96
CA TRP A 437 -3.76 5.18 -10.40
C TRP A 437 -2.54 5.86 -11.03
N PRO A 438 -2.04 5.38 -12.17
CA PRO A 438 -0.81 5.89 -12.76
C PRO A 438 -0.91 7.33 -13.29
N ASN A 439 -2.13 7.84 -13.52
CA ASN A 439 -2.41 9.24 -13.86
C ASN A 439 -2.52 10.18 -12.65
N ALA A 440 -2.57 9.63 -11.43
CA ALA A 440 -2.80 10.42 -10.22
C ALA A 440 -1.64 11.39 -9.89
N ARG A 441 -1.93 12.38 -9.06
CA ARG A 441 -0.92 13.31 -8.50
C ARG A 441 -1.24 13.59 -7.03
N ILE A 442 -0.18 13.71 -6.23
CA ILE A 442 -0.29 14.01 -4.80
C ILE A 442 0.72 15.09 -4.41
N SER A 443 0.24 16.18 -3.80
CA SER A 443 1.07 17.23 -3.20
C SER A 443 0.24 18.17 -2.32
N VAL A 444 0.89 19.16 -1.69
CA VAL A 444 0.20 20.17 -0.89
C VAL A 444 -0.74 21.03 -1.75
N MET A 445 -0.41 21.27 -3.01
CA MET A 445 -1.23 21.97 -4.03
C MET A 445 -0.69 21.65 -5.43
N GLY A 446 -1.42 21.98 -6.49
CA GLY A 446 -0.94 21.83 -7.86
C GLY A 446 0.31 22.67 -8.12
N GLY A 447 1.27 22.18 -8.93
CA GLY A 447 2.55 22.84 -9.19
C GLY A 447 2.40 24.27 -9.75
N GLU A 448 1.47 24.49 -10.68
CA GLU A 448 1.16 25.84 -11.21
C GLU A 448 0.64 26.79 -10.13
N GLN A 449 -0.20 26.29 -9.22
CA GLN A 449 -0.70 27.07 -8.10
C GLN A 449 0.43 27.41 -7.11
N ALA A 450 1.28 26.46 -6.76
CA ALA A 450 2.42 26.68 -5.89
C ALA A 450 3.39 27.72 -6.48
N ALA A 451 3.73 27.58 -7.76
CA ALA A 451 4.58 28.52 -8.47
C ALA A 451 3.96 29.92 -8.50
N GLY A 452 2.62 30.04 -8.70
CA GLY A 452 1.91 31.31 -8.67
C GLY A 452 1.94 31.99 -7.30
N VAL A 453 1.70 31.24 -6.22
CA VAL A 453 1.78 31.79 -4.83
C VAL A 453 3.19 32.28 -4.52
N LEU A 454 4.23 31.49 -4.81
CA LEU A 454 5.62 31.85 -4.56
C LEU A 454 6.06 33.05 -5.42
N ALA A 455 5.61 33.13 -6.68
CA ALA A 455 5.86 34.27 -7.56
C ALA A 455 5.21 35.56 -7.00
N THR A 456 3.98 35.48 -6.49
CA THR A 456 3.30 36.61 -5.88
C THR A 456 4.08 37.14 -4.68
N VAL A 457 4.48 36.26 -3.75
CA VAL A 457 5.27 36.63 -2.57
C VAL A 457 6.60 37.29 -2.98
N ARG A 458 7.28 36.73 -4.00
CA ARG A 458 8.54 37.30 -4.51
C ARG A 458 8.32 38.66 -5.16
N ARG A 459 7.28 38.81 -6.01
CA ARG A 459 6.92 40.07 -6.65
C ARG A 459 6.65 41.17 -5.63
N ASP A 460 5.85 40.88 -4.60
CA ASP A 460 5.55 41.84 -3.53
C ASP A 460 6.83 42.28 -2.79
N GLY A 461 7.75 41.34 -2.55
CA GLY A 461 9.06 41.62 -1.95
C GLY A 461 9.97 42.52 -2.82
N LEU A 462 9.98 42.32 -4.14
CA LEU A 462 10.73 43.13 -5.07
C LEU A 462 10.13 44.53 -5.23
N THR A 463 8.80 44.64 -5.34
CA THR A 463 8.07 45.91 -5.41
C THR A 463 8.38 46.80 -4.22
N ARG A 464 8.41 46.22 -2.98
CA ARG A 464 8.80 46.97 -1.77
C ARG A 464 10.24 47.50 -1.81
N LYS A 465 11.11 46.88 -2.61
CA LYS A 465 12.52 47.28 -2.82
C LYS A 465 12.70 48.19 -4.04
N GLY A 466 11.61 48.53 -4.76
CA GLY A 466 11.67 49.32 -5.98
C GLY A 466 12.32 48.60 -7.17
N VAL A 467 12.33 47.28 -7.18
CA VAL A 467 12.91 46.46 -8.24
C VAL A 467 11.79 45.97 -9.17
N GLU A 468 11.92 46.25 -10.45
CA GLU A 468 11.04 45.66 -11.48
C GLU A 468 11.38 44.18 -11.71
N TRP A 469 10.36 43.37 -11.92
CA TRP A 469 10.49 41.96 -12.22
C TRP A 469 9.78 41.64 -13.54
N SER A 470 10.57 41.30 -14.56
CA SER A 470 10.05 41.05 -15.90
C SER A 470 9.18 39.77 -15.94
N ALA A 471 8.31 39.67 -16.93
CA ALA A 471 7.51 38.47 -17.15
C ALA A 471 8.41 37.24 -17.48
N GLU A 472 9.54 37.48 -18.14
CA GLU A 472 10.54 36.46 -18.47
C GLU A 472 11.21 35.93 -17.20
N ASP A 473 11.64 36.82 -16.29
CA ASP A 473 12.23 36.45 -15.01
C ASP A 473 11.22 35.69 -14.12
N GLU A 474 9.94 36.09 -14.15
CA GLU A 474 8.88 35.40 -13.45
C GLU A 474 8.68 34.00 -14.02
N ALA A 475 8.61 33.85 -15.33
CA ALA A 475 8.48 32.53 -15.96
C ALA A 475 9.68 31.63 -15.65
N ALA A 476 10.92 32.17 -15.69
CA ALA A 476 12.14 31.46 -15.31
C ALA A 476 12.15 31.03 -13.84
N PHE A 477 11.55 31.84 -12.94
CA PHE A 477 11.39 31.48 -11.54
C PHE A 477 10.34 30.40 -11.31
N ARG A 478 9.23 30.42 -12.04
CA ARG A 478 8.12 29.46 -11.90
C ARG A 478 8.43 28.08 -12.45
N ALA A 479 9.13 28.01 -13.58
CA ALA A 479 9.36 26.76 -14.28
C ALA A 479 10.01 25.64 -13.43
N PRO A 480 11.09 25.87 -12.66
CA PRO A 480 11.69 24.85 -11.82
C PRO A 480 10.76 24.38 -10.68
N ILE A 481 9.90 25.28 -10.16
CA ILE A 481 8.92 24.93 -9.12
C ILE A 481 7.86 23.98 -9.68
N VAL A 482 7.32 24.29 -10.84
CA VAL A 482 6.35 23.42 -11.52
C VAL A 482 6.96 22.05 -11.78
N ALA A 483 8.18 22.00 -12.35
CA ALA A 483 8.88 20.75 -12.63
C ALA A 483 9.16 19.92 -11.36
N GLN A 484 9.50 20.56 -10.24
CA GLN A 484 9.69 19.89 -8.96
C GLN A 484 8.38 19.25 -8.47
N TYR A 485 7.27 19.99 -8.48
CA TYR A 485 5.97 19.49 -8.04
C TYR A 485 5.45 18.36 -8.93
N ASP A 486 5.67 18.46 -10.26
CA ASP A 486 5.29 17.39 -11.20
C ASP A 486 6.07 16.09 -10.94
N LYS A 487 7.38 16.22 -10.65
CA LYS A 487 8.24 15.09 -10.30
C LYS A 487 7.84 14.47 -8.95
N GLU A 488 7.73 15.28 -7.91
CA GLU A 488 7.50 14.82 -6.54
C GLU A 488 6.06 14.37 -6.30
N GLY A 489 5.10 14.94 -7.03
CA GLY A 489 3.69 14.52 -7.00
C GLY A 489 3.37 13.28 -7.84
N HIS A 490 4.33 12.76 -8.61
CA HIS A 490 4.12 11.62 -9.50
C HIS A 490 3.94 10.32 -8.72
N PRO A 491 3.06 9.38 -9.15
CA PRO A 491 2.84 8.10 -8.47
C PRO A 491 4.12 7.30 -8.24
N TYR A 492 5.04 7.26 -9.18
CA TYR A 492 6.32 6.54 -9.02
C TYR A 492 7.17 7.12 -7.88
N HIS A 493 7.18 8.45 -7.72
CA HIS A 493 7.88 9.09 -6.62
C HIS A 493 7.21 8.80 -5.26
N ALA A 494 5.89 8.88 -5.21
CA ALA A 494 5.09 8.62 -4.02
C ALA A 494 5.21 7.16 -3.56
N SER A 495 4.99 6.22 -4.47
CA SER A 495 5.02 4.79 -4.20
C SER A 495 6.43 4.30 -3.86
N ALA A 496 7.47 4.88 -4.48
CA ALA A 496 8.87 4.60 -4.12
C ALA A 496 9.17 4.90 -2.64
N ARG A 497 8.42 5.81 -2.02
CA ARG A 497 8.55 6.24 -0.61
C ARG A 497 7.49 5.64 0.31
N LEU A 498 6.68 4.72 -0.20
CA LEU A 498 5.56 4.08 0.51
C LEU A 498 4.51 5.10 1.01
N TRP A 499 4.19 6.11 0.22
CA TRP A 499 3.05 6.99 0.52
C TRP A 499 1.71 6.33 0.17
N ASP A 500 1.77 5.22 -0.57
CA ASP A 500 0.69 4.29 -0.88
C ASP A 500 1.14 2.84 -0.69
N ASP A 501 0.26 1.89 -0.97
CA ASP A 501 0.55 0.46 -0.95
C ASP A 501 0.72 -0.12 -2.37
N GLY A 502 0.73 0.73 -3.39
CA GLY A 502 1.01 0.36 -4.78
C GLY A 502 0.29 1.23 -5.80
N ILE A 503 0.80 1.16 -7.03
CA ILE A 503 0.17 1.78 -8.20
C ILE A 503 -0.58 0.67 -8.93
N ILE A 504 -1.88 0.87 -9.17
CA ILE A 504 -2.74 -0.12 -9.81
C ILE A 504 -3.26 0.39 -11.17
N ASP A 505 -3.39 -0.53 -12.10
CA ASP A 505 -4.14 -0.29 -13.34
C ASP A 505 -5.60 0.04 -12.98
N PRO A 506 -6.19 1.15 -13.50
CA PRO A 506 -7.58 1.47 -13.26
C PRO A 506 -8.54 0.29 -13.46
N ALA A 507 -8.29 -0.55 -14.45
CA ALA A 507 -9.08 -1.76 -14.73
C ALA A 507 -8.99 -2.84 -13.64
N GLN A 508 -7.99 -2.81 -12.78
CA GLN A 508 -7.83 -3.73 -11.65
C GLN A 508 -8.51 -3.27 -10.37
N THR A 509 -9.04 -2.04 -10.34
CA THR A 509 -9.56 -1.42 -9.10
C THR A 509 -10.59 -2.28 -8.39
N ARG A 510 -11.54 -2.86 -9.12
CA ARG A 510 -12.59 -3.71 -8.57
C ARG A 510 -12.00 -4.93 -7.85
N ASP A 511 -11.08 -5.63 -8.50
CA ASP A 511 -10.48 -6.87 -7.98
C ASP A 511 -9.56 -6.59 -6.80
N VAL A 512 -8.72 -5.55 -6.89
CA VAL A 512 -7.83 -5.11 -5.80
C VAL A 512 -8.64 -4.73 -4.55
N VAL A 513 -9.70 -3.93 -4.70
CA VAL A 513 -10.56 -3.54 -3.58
C VAL A 513 -11.32 -4.76 -3.04
N GLY A 514 -11.78 -5.66 -3.90
CA GLY A 514 -12.44 -6.90 -3.50
C GLY A 514 -11.54 -7.81 -2.65
N LEU A 515 -10.29 -8.01 -3.06
CA LEU A 515 -9.29 -8.76 -2.30
C LEU A 515 -8.99 -8.09 -0.94
N ALA A 516 -8.87 -6.77 -0.94
CA ALA A 516 -8.64 -6.00 0.28
C ALA A 516 -9.82 -6.07 1.26
N LEU A 517 -11.06 -6.00 0.77
CA LEU A 517 -12.27 -6.21 1.57
C LEU A 517 -12.30 -7.62 2.17
N SER A 518 -11.97 -8.62 1.35
CA SER A 518 -11.85 -10.01 1.82
C SER A 518 -10.83 -10.14 2.94
N ALA A 519 -9.63 -9.61 2.76
CA ALA A 519 -8.56 -9.66 3.76
C ALA A 519 -8.94 -8.95 5.07
N ALA A 520 -9.53 -7.76 4.98
CA ALA A 520 -9.91 -6.97 6.16
C ALA A 520 -10.98 -7.64 7.03
N LEU A 521 -11.83 -8.49 6.44
CA LEU A 521 -12.87 -9.21 7.18
C LEU A 521 -12.37 -10.46 7.95
N ASN A 522 -11.07 -10.72 7.97
CA ASN A 522 -10.49 -11.66 8.94
C ASN A 522 -10.44 -11.06 10.35
N ALA A 523 -10.37 -9.73 10.48
CA ALA A 523 -10.44 -9.04 11.75
C ALA A 523 -11.89 -8.71 12.15
N PRO A 524 -12.22 -8.68 13.46
CA PRO A 524 -13.50 -8.14 13.92
C PRO A 524 -13.54 -6.63 13.67
N ILE A 525 -14.70 -6.10 13.32
CA ILE A 525 -14.93 -4.66 13.24
C ILE A 525 -15.30 -4.16 14.63
N GLU A 526 -14.41 -3.38 15.23
CA GLU A 526 -14.61 -2.79 16.55
C GLU A 526 -15.71 -1.73 16.56
N GLU A 527 -16.21 -1.39 17.74
CA GLU A 527 -17.18 -0.32 17.91
C GLU A 527 -16.47 1.04 17.77
N THR A 528 -16.99 1.89 16.89
CA THR A 528 -16.44 3.23 16.68
C THR A 528 -16.90 4.20 17.78
N LYS A 529 -15.96 4.94 18.34
CA LYS A 529 -16.23 6.06 19.26
C LYS A 529 -15.71 7.34 18.64
N PHE A 530 -16.60 8.30 18.48
CA PHE A 530 -16.24 9.63 17.98
C PHE A 530 -15.89 10.57 19.14
N GLY A 531 -14.93 11.46 18.88
CA GLY A 531 -14.64 12.57 19.76
C GLY A 531 -15.68 13.69 19.63
N VAL A 532 -15.39 14.85 20.23
CA VAL A 532 -16.28 16.03 20.17
C VAL A 532 -16.17 16.68 18.78
N PHE A 533 -17.31 16.79 18.11
CA PHE A 533 -17.42 17.59 16.89
C PHE A 533 -17.69 19.06 17.26
N ARG A 534 -16.91 19.98 16.70
CA ARG A 534 -17.18 21.41 16.84
C ARG A 534 -18.40 21.81 16.00
N MET A 535 -19.40 22.42 16.61
CA MET A 535 -20.64 22.83 15.97
C MET A 535 -20.57 24.26 15.42
#